data_51aabc8129b516d060ff6b28b86a92c7
#
_entry.id   51aabc8129b516d060ff6b28b86a92c7
#
_cell.length_a   1.000
_cell.length_b   1.000
_cell.length_c   1.000
_cell.angle_alpha   90.00
_cell.angle_beta   90.00
_cell.angle_gamma   90.00
#
_symmetry.space_group_name_H-M   'P 1'
#
loop_
_entity.id
_entity.type
_entity.pdbx_description
1 polymer ?
#
loop_
_entity_poly.entity_id
_entity_poly.type
_entity_poly.pdbx_seq_one_letter_code
_entity_poly.pdbx_strand_id
1 'polypeptide(L)'
;MGFDNLLADWLYLRFLQYHGSREARAATGYALNPRYFGAIVERDPRFLAAYFYLSPATSLFAGKPQTSVGLIARGLQPIDTSRTPRAYYLWVYRGTDQMLFLPGQQAAARSYRQAARCAQQHDTPEMRQLARSARDTAQFLRSYQIGDRERASAWVGILQRAPDGATRQRAIRAIERLGGEVTATAGGQLDVQLPSPKAAVPGP
;
A
#
# COMPACT_ATOMS: atom_id res chain seq x y z
N MET A 1 -5.21 10.15 -28.84
CA MET A 1 -4.24 11.23 -28.98
C MET A 1 -2.90 10.72 -28.47
N GLY A 2 -1.85 10.69 -29.32
CA GLY A 2 -0.68 9.81 -29.11
C GLY A 2 0.39 10.26 -28.13
N PHE A 3 0.19 11.34 -27.37
CA PHE A 3 1.23 11.85 -26.45
C PHE A 3 0.98 11.57 -24.97
N ASP A 4 -0.20 11.06 -24.60
CA ASP A 4 -0.53 10.85 -23.19
C ASP A 4 0.39 9.80 -22.52
N ASN A 5 0.73 8.73 -23.23
CA ASN A 5 1.65 7.72 -22.72
C ASN A 5 3.07 8.29 -22.54
N LEU A 6 3.56 9.10 -23.50
CA LEU A 6 4.87 9.77 -23.38
C LEU A 6 4.90 10.75 -22.19
N LEU A 7 3.80 11.47 -21.97
CA LEU A 7 3.68 12.34 -20.81
C LEU A 7 3.63 11.55 -19.49
N ALA A 8 2.94 10.40 -19.47
CA ALA A 8 2.93 9.52 -18.30
C ALA A 8 4.33 8.98 -18.00
N ASP A 9 5.08 8.53 -19.02
CA ASP A 9 6.46 8.06 -18.89
C ASP A 9 7.36 9.17 -18.36
N TRP A 10 7.27 10.38 -18.94
CA TRP A 10 8.04 11.53 -18.49
C TRP A 10 7.73 11.91 -17.05
N LEU A 11 6.44 11.94 -16.66
CA LEU A 11 6.02 12.21 -15.29
C LEU A 11 6.55 11.15 -14.33
N TYR A 12 6.59 9.89 -14.76
CA TYR A 12 7.13 8.80 -13.96
C TYR A 12 8.65 8.95 -13.74
N LEU A 13 9.41 9.32 -14.78
CA LEU A 13 10.84 9.63 -14.64
C LEU A 13 11.07 10.83 -13.71
N ARG A 14 10.26 11.88 -13.83
CA ARG A 14 10.29 13.04 -12.92
C ARG A 14 9.96 12.65 -11.48
N PHE A 15 8.97 11.75 -11.28
CA PHE A 15 8.68 11.19 -9.98
C PHE A 15 9.89 10.44 -9.41
N LEU A 16 10.55 9.58 -10.17
CA LEU A 16 11.73 8.83 -9.70
C LEU A 16 12.87 9.77 -9.28
N GLN A 17 13.14 10.82 -10.06
CA GLN A 17 14.12 11.85 -9.72
C GLN A 17 13.74 12.57 -8.41
N TYR A 18 12.50 13.04 -8.31
CA TYR A 18 12.00 13.71 -7.11
C TYR A 18 12.06 12.81 -5.88
N HIS A 19 11.53 11.59 -6.00
CA HIS A 19 11.48 10.62 -4.91
C HIS A 19 12.89 10.19 -4.45
N GLY A 20 13.85 10.12 -5.37
CA GLY A 20 15.25 9.80 -5.10
C GLY A 20 16.08 11.00 -4.59
N SER A 21 15.70 12.26 -4.88
CA SER A 21 16.47 13.44 -4.50
C SER A 21 16.37 13.75 -3.00
N ARG A 22 17.54 13.82 -2.34
CA ARG A 22 17.62 14.22 -0.93
C ARG A 22 17.21 15.68 -0.74
N GLU A 23 17.61 16.57 -1.64
CA GLU A 23 17.30 18.00 -1.61
C GLU A 23 15.81 18.27 -1.77
N ALA A 24 15.18 17.63 -2.75
CA ALA A 24 13.74 17.76 -2.97
C ALA A 24 12.94 17.26 -1.76
N ARG A 25 13.38 16.16 -1.14
CA ARG A 25 12.75 15.63 0.09
C ARG A 25 12.97 16.54 1.30
N ALA A 26 14.12 17.20 1.40
CA ALA A 26 14.36 18.17 2.46
C ALA A 26 13.41 19.37 2.38
N ALA A 27 13.08 19.82 1.16
CA ALA A 27 12.21 20.97 0.92
C ALA A 27 10.71 20.64 1.07
N THR A 28 10.24 19.50 0.54
CA THR A 28 8.81 19.20 0.43
C THR A 28 8.40 17.84 1.04
N GLY A 29 9.33 17.09 1.60
CA GLY A 29 9.11 15.71 2.02
C GLY A 29 8.68 14.86 0.81
N TYR A 30 7.60 14.11 0.99
CA TYR A 30 6.98 13.29 -0.07
C TYR A 30 5.63 13.83 -0.55
N ALA A 31 5.34 15.11 -0.28
CA ALA A 31 4.02 15.69 -0.52
C ALA A 31 3.60 15.69 -2.00
N LEU A 32 4.55 15.68 -2.93
CA LEU A 32 4.27 15.67 -4.37
C LEU A 32 4.00 14.27 -4.95
N ASN A 33 4.34 13.19 -4.24
CA ASN A 33 4.12 11.82 -4.73
C ASN A 33 2.67 11.58 -5.21
N PRO A 34 1.62 11.91 -4.43
CA PRO A 34 0.23 11.70 -4.86
C PRO A 34 -0.14 12.51 -6.13
N ARG A 35 0.47 13.69 -6.32
CA ARG A 35 0.23 14.52 -7.50
C ARG A 35 0.84 13.91 -8.75
N TYR A 36 2.08 13.39 -8.67
CA TYR A 36 2.71 12.68 -9.78
C TYR A 36 1.85 11.49 -10.21
N PHE A 37 1.46 10.62 -9.26
CA PHE A 37 0.65 9.45 -9.59
C PHE A 37 -0.76 9.81 -10.06
N GLY A 38 -1.36 10.89 -9.53
CA GLY A 38 -2.62 11.42 -10.05
C GLY A 38 -2.53 11.75 -11.53
N ALA A 39 -1.48 12.48 -11.93
CA ALA A 39 -1.25 12.87 -13.31
C ALA A 39 -0.88 11.69 -14.22
N ILE A 40 -0.12 10.69 -13.71
CA ILE A 40 0.24 9.47 -14.45
C ILE A 40 -1.00 8.64 -14.74
N VAL A 41 -1.80 8.32 -13.69
CA VAL A 41 -3.00 7.49 -13.81
C VAL A 41 -4.07 8.13 -14.69
N GLU A 42 -4.15 9.46 -14.71
CA GLU A 42 -5.08 10.20 -15.57
C GLU A 42 -4.72 10.04 -17.06
N ARG A 43 -3.44 10.05 -17.39
CA ARG A 43 -2.93 9.99 -18.76
C ARG A 43 -2.78 8.57 -19.28
N ASP A 44 -2.20 7.69 -18.47
CA ASP A 44 -2.05 6.28 -18.81
C ASP A 44 -2.40 5.37 -17.62
N PRO A 45 -3.68 5.03 -17.45
CA PRO A 45 -4.11 4.09 -16.42
C PRO A 45 -3.56 2.67 -16.63
N ARG A 46 -3.04 2.35 -17.85
CA ARG A 46 -2.46 1.05 -18.18
C ARG A 46 -0.96 0.97 -17.95
N PHE A 47 -0.34 2.05 -17.46
CA PHE A 47 1.07 2.04 -17.06
C PHE A 47 1.25 1.25 -15.76
N LEU A 48 1.14 -0.08 -15.85
CA LEU A 48 1.11 -0.98 -14.69
C LEU A 48 2.34 -0.89 -13.80
N ALA A 49 3.52 -0.62 -14.39
CA ALA A 49 4.76 -0.51 -13.62
C ALA A 49 4.72 0.67 -12.61
N ALA A 50 4.00 1.75 -12.91
CA ALA A 50 3.88 2.88 -12.03
C ALA A 50 3.18 2.54 -10.70
N TYR A 51 2.23 1.61 -10.73
CA TYR A 51 1.46 1.24 -9.53
C TYR A 51 2.30 0.51 -8.47
N PHE A 52 3.38 -0.14 -8.87
CA PHE A 52 4.32 -0.73 -7.92
C PHE A 52 4.90 0.32 -6.95
N TYR A 53 5.20 1.50 -7.46
CA TYR A 53 5.68 2.62 -6.65
C TYR A 53 4.55 3.48 -6.08
N LEU A 54 3.37 3.54 -6.74
CA LEU A 54 2.24 4.35 -6.30
C LEU A 54 1.84 4.01 -4.86
N SER A 55 1.63 2.73 -4.56
CA SER A 55 1.19 2.29 -3.23
C SER A 55 2.18 2.73 -2.14
N PRO A 56 3.46 2.32 -2.12
CA PRO A 56 4.37 2.74 -1.06
C PRO A 56 4.63 4.24 -1.06
N ALA A 57 4.81 4.87 -2.22
CA ALA A 57 5.13 6.29 -2.31
C ALA A 57 3.99 7.19 -1.80
N THR A 58 2.74 6.79 -2.01
CA THR A 58 1.57 7.56 -1.62
C THR A 58 1.08 7.19 -0.21
N SER A 59 0.96 5.90 0.09
CA SER A 59 0.43 5.44 1.38
C SER A 59 1.44 5.57 2.51
N LEU A 60 2.65 5.02 2.30
CA LEU A 60 3.67 4.97 3.34
C LEU A 60 4.44 6.29 3.43
N PHE A 61 5.07 6.73 2.33
CA PHE A 61 5.95 7.90 2.35
C PHE A 61 5.18 9.22 2.43
N ALA A 62 4.13 9.42 1.64
CA ALA A 62 3.32 10.63 1.73
C ALA A 62 2.23 10.59 2.82
N GLY A 63 1.92 9.41 3.38
CA GLY A 63 0.88 9.24 4.40
C GLY A 63 -0.53 9.51 3.89
N LYS A 64 -0.80 9.19 2.63
CA LYS A 64 -2.08 9.44 1.94
C LYS A 64 -2.72 8.14 1.41
N PRO A 65 -3.02 7.14 2.28
CA PRO A 65 -3.50 5.83 1.84
C PRO A 65 -4.86 5.90 1.14
N GLN A 66 -5.77 6.80 1.53
CA GLN A 66 -7.04 7.01 0.86
C GLN A 66 -6.83 7.45 -0.60
N THR A 67 -5.87 8.35 -0.82
CA THR A 67 -5.50 8.79 -2.18
C THR A 67 -4.92 7.65 -3.00
N SER A 68 -4.03 6.85 -2.43
CA SER A 68 -3.48 5.64 -3.09
C SER A 68 -4.58 4.69 -3.54
N VAL A 69 -5.45 4.29 -2.62
CA VAL A 69 -6.59 3.39 -2.89
C VAL A 69 -7.51 3.96 -3.97
N GLY A 70 -7.77 5.28 -3.94
CA GLY A 70 -8.58 5.97 -4.95
C GLY A 70 -7.92 5.99 -6.33
N LEU A 71 -6.62 6.27 -6.41
CA LEU A 71 -5.87 6.26 -7.67
C LEU A 71 -5.80 4.87 -8.28
N ILE A 72 -5.54 3.83 -7.47
CA ILE A 72 -5.54 2.44 -7.93
C ILE A 72 -6.94 2.06 -8.45
N ALA A 73 -8.00 2.45 -7.72
CA ALA A 73 -9.37 2.19 -8.17
C ALA A 73 -9.69 2.86 -9.51
N ARG A 74 -9.25 4.10 -9.71
CA ARG A 74 -9.40 4.83 -10.98
C ARG A 74 -8.66 4.12 -12.12
N GLY A 75 -7.43 3.70 -11.88
CA GLY A 75 -6.62 2.99 -12.87
C GLY A 75 -7.21 1.63 -13.28
N LEU A 76 -7.89 0.95 -12.35
CA LEU A 76 -8.54 -0.34 -12.63
C LEU A 76 -9.78 -0.21 -13.53
N GLN A 77 -10.44 0.96 -13.60
CA GLN A 77 -11.70 1.13 -14.36
C GLN A 77 -11.56 0.82 -15.86
N PRO A 78 -10.54 1.35 -16.59
CA PRO A 78 -10.39 1.11 -18.02
C PRO A 78 -9.59 -0.17 -18.34
N ILE A 79 -9.19 -0.96 -17.34
CA ILE A 79 -8.38 -2.17 -17.55
C ILE A 79 -9.29 -3.38 -17.72
N ASP A 80 -9.17 -4.03 -18.88
CA ASP A 80 -9.75 -5.36 -19.10
C ASP A 80 -8.88 -6.41 -18.41
N THR A 81 -9.36 -6.90 -17.26
CA THR A 81 -8.62 -7.87 -16.45
C THR A 81 -8.49 -9.24 -17.13
N SER A 82 -9.36 -9.55 -18.10
CA SER A 82 -9.27 -10.81 -18.86
C SER A 82 -8.10 -10.82 -19.84
N ARG A 83 -7.64 -9.64 -20.26
CA ARG A 83 -6.52 -9.44 -21.18
C ARG A 83 -5.24 -8.96 -20.47
N THR A 84 -5.33 -8.63 -19.20
CA THR A 84 -4.24 -7.99 -18.45
C THR A 84 -3.94 -8.77 -17.16
N PRO A 85 -3.16 -9.87 -17.22
CA PRO A 85 -2.86 -10.68 -16.04
C PRO A 85 -2.28 -9.87 -14.89
N ARG A 86 -1.40 -8.90 -15.21
CA ARG A 86 -0.75 -8.03 -14.23
C ARG A 86 -1.71 -7.09 -13.47
N ALA A 87 -2.97 -6.92 -13.92
CA ALA A 87 -3.99 -6.19 -13.16
C ALA A 87 -4.28 -6.83 -11.79
N TYR A 88 -3.97 -8.12 -11.63
CA TYR A 88 -3.94 -8.81 -10.33
C TYR A 88 -3.20 -7.99 -9.26
N TYR A 89 -2.01 -7.49 -9.58
CA TYR A 89 -1.19 -6.76 -8.62
C TYR A 89 -1.81 -5.45 -8.16
N LEU A 90 -2.57 -4.76 -9.01
CA LEU A 90 -3.28 -3.54 -8.62
C LEU A 90 -4.31 -3.83 -7.51
N TRP A 91 -5.03 -4.93 -7.64
CA TRP A 91 -5.96 -5.38 -6.60
C TRP A 91 -5.24 -5.74 -5.31
N VAL A 92 -4.07 -6.39 -5.40
CA VAL A 92 -3.22 -6.71 -4.24
C VAL A 92 -2.72 -5.43 -3.56
N TYR A 93 -2.15 -4.47 -4.30
CA TYR A 93 -1.68 -3.20 -3.73
C TYR A 93 -2.80 -2.44 -3.04
N ARG A 94 -3.98 -2.38 -3.67
CA ARG A 94 -5.15 -1.77 -3.07
C ARG A 94 -5.56 -2.46 -1.77
N GLY A 95 -5.58 -3.79 -1.77
CA GLY A 95 -5.91 -4.59 -0.59
C GLY A 95 -4.90 -4.40 0.54
N THR A 96 -3.61 -4.36 0.20
CA THR A 96 -2.53 -4.12 1.16
C THR A 96 -2.64 -2.73 1.80
N ASP A 97 -2.87 -1.68 1.00
CA ASP A 97 -3.06 -0.33 1.53
C ASP A 97 -4.27 -0.24 2.47
N GLN A 98 -5.37 -0.90 2.10
CA GLN A 98 -6.57 -0.96 2.93
C GLN A 98 -6.34 -1.73 4.24
N MET A 99 -5.57 -2.82 4.19
CA MET A 99 -5.28 -3.65 5.36
C MET A 99 -4.36 -2.95 6.36
N LEU A 100 -3.29 -2.31 5.85
CA LEU A 100 -2.23 -1.75 6.70
C LEU A 100 -2.55 -0.34 7.20
N PHE A 101 -3.19 0.49 6.38
CA PHE A 101 -3.27 1.93 6.62
C PHE A 101 -4.70 2.45 6.84
N LEU A 102 -5.73 1.68 6.51
CA LEU A 102 -7.11 2.13 6.63
C LEU A 102 -7.90 1.28 7.63
N PRO A 103 -8.91 1.86 8.29
CA PRO A 103 -9.84 1.07 9.09
C PRO A 103 -10.73 0.22 8.17
N GLY A 104 -11.18 -0.92 8.67
CA GLY A 104 -12.15 -1.75 7.97
C GLY A 104 -11.54 -2.79 7.02
N GLN A 105 -11.03 -3.88 7.59
CA GLN A 105 -10.42 -5.00 6.84
C GLN A 105 -11.34 -5.67 5.82
N GLN A 106 -12.67 -5.49 5.90
CA GLN A 106 -13.60 -5.99 4.89
C GLN A 106 -13.35 -5.40 3.50
N ALA A 107 -12.89 -4.13 3.42
CA ALA A 107 -12.50 -3.52 2.15
C ALA A 107 -11.28 -4.22 1.56
N ALA A 108 -10.28 -4.53 2.38
CA ALA A 108 -9.12 -5.30 1.99
C ALA A 108 -9.51 -6.71 1.51
N ALA A 109 -10.36 -7.42 2.27
CA ALA A 109 -10.88 -8.73 1.88
C ALA A 109 -11.60 -8.70 0.51
N ARG A 110 -12.35 -7.63 0.21
CA ARG A 110 -12.98 -7.45 -1.11
C ARG A 110 -11.92 -7.28 -2.21
N SER A 111 -10.88 -6.48 -1.97
CA SER A 111 -9.81 -6.27 -2.94
C SER A 111 -9.05 -7.56 -3.24
N TYR A 112 -8.69 -8.35 -2.22
CA TYR A 112 -8.05 -9.66 -2.41
C TYR A 112 -8.97 -10.67 -3.12
N ARG A 113 -10.28 -10.66 -2.90
CA ARG A 113 -11.22 -11.47 -3.69
C ARG A 113 -11.23 -11.07 -5.16
N GLN A 114 -11.14 -9.77 -5.46
CA GLN A 114 -11.03 -9.31 -6.86
C GLN A 114 -9.68 -9.70 -7.48
N ALA A 115 -8.59 -9.65 -6.71
CA ALA A 115 -7.30 -10.16 -7.14
C ALA A 115 -7.41 -11.66 -7.53
N ALA A 116 -8.02 -12.48 -6.68
CA ALA A 116 -8.23 -13.90 -6.97
C ALA A 116 -9.05 -14.13 -8.24
N ARG A 117 -10.14 -13.35 -8.44
CA ARG A 117 -10.97 -13.42 -9.65
C ARG A 117 -10.19 -13.01 -10.90
N CYS A 118 -9.39 -11.94 -10.82
CA CYS A 118 -8.55 -11.50 -11.92
C CYS A 118 -7.55 -12.60 -12.31
N ALA A 119 -6.85 -13.18 -11.35
CA ALA A 119 -5.88 -14.26 -11.60
C ALA A 119 -6.55 -15.51 -12.18
N GLN A 120 -7.77 -15.86 -11.78
CA GLN A 120 -8.53 -17.02 -12.30
C GLN A 120 -8.93 -16.90 -13.78
N GLN A 121 -8.90 -15.71 -14.35
CA GLN A 121 -9.18 -15.50 -15.79
C GLN A 121 -8.00 -15.96 -16.68
N HIS A 122 -6.85 -16.32 -16.07
CA HIS A 122 -5.64 -16.68 -16.78
C HIS A 122 -5.18 -18.09 -16.37
N ASP A 123 -5.20 -19.03 -17.31
CA ASP A 123 -4.88 -20.43 -17.04
C ASP A 123 -3.37 -20.72 -17.15
N THR A 124 -2.58 -20.13 -16.23
CA THR A 124 -1.17 -20.48 -16.04
C THR A 124 -0.92 -21.00 -14.62
N PRO A 125 0.11 -21.84 -14.42
CA PRO A 125 0.46 -22.32 -13.07
C PRO A 125 0.69 -21.20 -12.07
N GLU A 126 1.36 -20.12 -12.49
CA GLU A 126 1.61 -18.93 -11.68
C GLU A 126 0.29 -18.28 -11.27
N MET A 127 -0.60 -17.98 -12.22
CA MET A 127 -1.87 -17.32 -11.94
C MET A 127 -2.78 -18.18 -11.06
N ARG A 128 -2.77 -19.51 -11.23
CA ARG A 128 -3.49 -20.41 -10.32
C ARG A 128 -2.98 -20.35 -8.90
N GLN A 129 -1.66 -20.24 -8.71
CA GLN A 129 -1.06 -20.08 -7.38
C GLN A 129 -1.41 -18.71 -6.77
N LEU A 130 -1.29 -17.62 -7.53
CA LEU A 130 -1.65 -16.27 -7.11
C LEU A 130 -3.13 -16.16 -6.74
N ALA A 131 -4.02 -16.81 -7.52
CA ALA A 131 -5.45 -16.86 -7.21
C ALA A 131 -5.75 -17.58 -5.89
N ARG A 132 -5.05 -18.67 -5.59
CA ARG A 132 -5.16 -19.37 -4.29
C ARG A 132 -4.71 -18.47 -3.16
N SER A 133 -3.49 -17.94 -3.23
CA SER A 133 -2.94 -17.05 -2.20
C SER A 133 -3.85 -15.85 -1.90
N ALA A 134 -4.37 -15.19 -2.93
CA ALA A 134 -5.28 -14.06 -2.76
C ALA A 134 -6.62 -14.48 -2.13
N ARG A 135 -7.12 -15.67 -2.46
CA ARG A 135 -8.35 -16.22 -1.86
C ARG A 135 -8.15 -16.52 -0.39
N ASP A 136 -7.03 -17.17 -0.05
CA ASP A 136 -6.70 -17.51 1.33
C ASP A 136 -6.53 -16.25 2.18
N THR A 137 -5.86 -15.22 1.66
CA THR A 137 -5.76 -13.90 2.29
C THR A 137 -7.14 -13.25 2.49
N ALA A 138 -8.01 -13.31 1.47
CA ALA A 138 -9.37 -12.76 1.59
C ALA A 138 -10.21 -13.50 2.61
N GLN A 139 -10.06 -14.81 2.71
CA GLN A 139 -10.73 -15.64 3.72
C GLN A 139 -10.20 -15.33 5.12
N PHE A 140 -8.90 -15.29 5.31
CA PHE A 140 -8.27 -14.91 6.58
C PHE A 140 -8.78 -13.56 7.08
N LEU A 141 -8.82 -12.53 6.20
CA LEU A 141 -9.33 -11.20 6.53
C LEU A 141 -10.82 -11.17 6.88
N ARG A 142 -11.59 -12.22 6.58
CA ARG A 142 -13.00 -12.34 6.95
C ARG A 142 -13.21 -13.06 8.27
N SER A 143 -12.38 -14.05 8.54
CA SER A 143 -12.50 -14.92 9.72
C SER A 143 -11.68 -14.43 10.92
N TYR A 144 -10.63 -13.68 10.68
CA TYR A 144 -9.72 -13.17 11.71
C TYR A 144 -9.74 -11.64 11.72
N GLN A 145 -10.03 -11.04 12.88
CA GLN A 145 -9.89 -9.59 13.06
C GLN A 145 -8.44 -9.24 13.36
N ILE A 146 -7.81 -8.53 12.42
CA ILE A 146 -6.50 -7.93 12.65
C ILE A 146 -6.65 -6.86 13.72
N GLY A 147 -6.08 -7.13 14.89
CA GLY A 147 -6.09 -6.24 16.04
C GLY A 147 -5.10 -5.08 15.90
N ASP A 148 -5.14 -4.20 16.89
CA ASP A 148 -4.23 -3.06 16.95
C ASP A 148 -2.77 -3.52 17.17
N ARG A 149 -2.56 -4.67 17.83
CA ARG A 149 -1.25 -5.27 18.05
C ARG A 149 -0.58 -5.71 16.74
N GLU A 150 -1.31 -6.42 15.88
CA GLU A 150 -0.80 -6.88 14.57
C GLU A 150 -0.50 -5.70 13.64
N ARG A 151 -1.36 -4.68 13.66
CA ARG A 151 -1.14 -3.44 12.91
C ARG A 151 0.08 -2.68 13.43
N ALA A 152 0.24 -2.55 14.74
CA ALA A 152 1.40 -1.93 15.35
C ALA A 152 2.68 -2.70 15.00
N SER A 153 2.65 -4.05 15.04
CA SER A 153 3.78 -4.88 14.62
C SER A 153 4.21 -4.63 13.18
N ALA A 154 3.26 -4.47 12.24
CA ALA A 154 3.57 -4.08 10.86
C ALA A 154 4.29 -2.72 10.79
N TRP A 155 3.85 -1.75 11.60
CA TRP A 155 4.49 -0.44 11.69
C TRP A 155 5.89 -0.49 12.32
N VAL A 156 6.16 -1.43 13.23
CA VAL A 156 7.53 -1.68 13.76
C VAL A 156 8.46 -2.11 12.63
N GLY A 157 8.03 -2.99 11.75
CA GLY A 157 8.82 -3.38 10.58
C GLY A 157 9.12 -2.20 9.63
N ILE A 158 8.20 -1.25 9.51
CA ILE A 158 8.40 0.00 8.75
C ILE A 158 9.38 0.93 9.49
N LEU A 159 9.23 1.08 10.80
CA LEU A 159 10.09 1.90 11.65
C LEU A 159 11.55 1.48 11.55
N GLN A 160 11.81 0.17 11.62
CA GLN A 160 13.16 -0.41 11.53
C GLN A 160 13.85 -0.16 10.19
N ARG A 161 13.07 -0.01 9.11
CA ARG A 161 13.56 0.19 7.73
C ARG A 161 13.32 1.59 7.20
N ALA A 162 12.89 2.53 8.07
CA ALA A 162 12.55 3.88 7.65
C ALA A 162 13.76 4.61 7.04
N PRO A 163 13.70 5.05 5.79
CA PRO A 163 14.83 5.64 5.08
C PRO A 163 15.09 7.10 5.48
N ASP A 164 14.18 7.71 6.22
CA ASP A 164 14.24 9.13 6.61
C ASP A 164 13.45 9.42 7.89
N GLY A 165 13.69 10.59 8.49
CA GLY A 165 13.07 11.01 9.74
C GLY A 165 11.55 11.19 9.64
N ALA A 166 11.01 11.63 8.49
CA ALA A 166 9.57 11.83 8.32
C ALA A 166 8.81 10.51 8.30
N THR A 167 9.35 9.49 7.61
CA THR A 167 8.81 8.13 7.62
C THR A 167 8.92 7.50 9.00
N ARG A 168 10.08 7.67 9.68
CA ARG A 168 10.29 7.22 11.06
C ARG A 168 9.24 7.81 12.00
N GLN A 169 9.03 9.13 11.98
CA GLN A 169 8.04 9.81 12.82
C GLN A 169 6.60 9.38 12.51
N ARG A 170 6.30 9.08 11.25
CA ARG A 170 4.98 8.55 10.87
C ARG A 170 4.77 7.16 11.45
N ALA A 171 5.77 6.30 11.40
CA ALA A 171 5.70 4.96 11.96
C ALA A 171 5.51 5.01 13.49
N ILE A 172 6.27 5.86 14.20
CA ILE A 172 6.13 6.07 15.64
C ILE A 172 4.70 6.49 15.98
N ARG A 173 4.20 7.57 15.36
CA ARG A 173 2.82 8.03 15.58
C ARG A 173 1.75 6.99 15.24
N ALA A 174 2.02 6.10 14.29
CA ALA A 174 1.09 5.03 13.95
C ALA A 174 1.06 3.95 15.03
N ILE A 175 2.23 3.57 15.57
CA ILE A 175 2.34 2.62 16.68
C ILE A 175 1.63 3.17 17.93
N GLU A 176 1.90 4.42 18.29
CA GLU A 176 1.30 5.09 19.46
C GLU A 176 -0.24 5.19 19.34
N ARG A 177 -0.76 5.56 18.16
CA ARG A 177 -2.22 5.58 17.91
C ARG A 177 -2.89 4.23 18.02
N LEU A 178 -2.15 3.16 17.82
CA LEU A 178 -2.61 1.78 17.98
C LEU A 178 -2.44 1.27 19.43
N GLY A 179 -1.99 2.14 20.35
CA GLY A 179 -1.80 1.84 21.77
C GLY A 179 -0.48 1.18 22.11
N GLY A 180 0.50 1.22 21.20
CA GLY A 180 1.89 0.87 21.50
C GLY A 180 2.65 2.05 22.08
N GLU A 181 3.87 1.79 22.60
CA GLU A 181 4.77 2.78 23.16
C GLU A 181 6.12 2.69 22.46
N VAL A 182 6.72 3.85 22.13
CA VAL A 182 8.05 3.92 21.52
C VAL A 182 8.94 4.82 22.35
N THR A 183 9.96 4.24 22.96
CA THR A 183 10.91 4.97 23.82
C THR A 183 12.33 4.91 23.25
N ALA A 184 13.11 5.97 23.46
CA ALA A 184 14.52 5.97 23.14
C ALA A 184 15.33 5.44 24.32
N THR A 185 16.15 4.41 24.09
CA THR A 185 17.09 3.92 25.12
C THR A 185 18.27 4.86 25.28
N ALA A 186 19.00 4.75 26.38
CA ALA A 186 20.21 5.52 26.64
C ALA A 186 21.28 5.39 25.54
N GLY A 187 21.25 4.30 24.75
CA GLY A 187 22.12 4.06 23.60
C GLY A 187 21.60 4.59 22.26
N GLY A 188 20.49 5.34 22.24
CA GLY A 188 19.88 5.91 21.02
C GLY A 188 19.11 4.90 20.18
N GLN A 189 18.97 3.66 20.64
CA GLN A 189 18.09 2.66 20.01
C GLN A 189 16.63 2.92 20.43
N LEU A 190 15.69 2.55 19.54
CA LEU A 190 14.28 2.61 19.88
C LEU A 190 13.82 1.27 20.46
N ASP A 191 13.25 1.34 21.65
CA ASP A 191 12.48 0.24 22.24
C ASP A 191 11.01 0.42 21.91
N VAL A 192 10.33 -0.67 21.53
CA VAL A 192 8.93 -0.63 21.11
C VAL A 192 8.12 -1.66 21.86
N GLN A 193 7.20 -1.19 22.68
CA GLN A 193 6.21 -2.02 23.34
C GLN A 193 4.93 -2.05 22.51
N LEU A 194 4.50 -3.26 22.12
CA LEU A 194 3.26 -3.45 21.38
C LEU A 194 2.07 -3.41 22.34
N PRO A 195 0.89 -2.95 21.87
CA PRO A 195 -0.32 -2.96 22.68
C PRO A 195 -0.65 -4.38 23.16
N SER A 196 -1.24 -4.48 24.34
CA SER A 196 -1.72 -5.76 24.88
C SER A 196 -2.70 -6.41 23.90
N PRO A 197 -2.66 -7.74 23.74
CA PRO A 197 -3.68 -8.43 22.94
C PRO A 197 -5.06 -8.12 23.54
N LYS A 198 -5.99 -7.59 22.73
CA LYS A 198 -7.39 -7.57 23.13
C LYS A 198 -7.83 -9.01 23.35
N ALA A 199 -8.43 -9.29 24.52
CA ALA A 199 -9.05 -10.58 24.77
C ALA A 199 -9.93 -10.93 23.56
N ALA A 200 -9.70 -12.12 23.01
CA ALA A 200 -10.54 -12.63 21.92
C ALA A 200 -11.98 -12.63 22.41
N VAL A 201 -12.82 -11.77 21.82
CA VAL A 201 -14.26 -11.87 22.01
C VAL A 201 -14.66 -13.17 21.31
N PRO A 202 -15.15 -14.20 22.03
CA PRO A 202 -15.63 -15.40 21.37
C PRO A 202 -16.77 -14.96 20.45
N GLY A 203 -16.62 -15.28 19.16
CA GLY A 203 -17.67 -15.05 18.18
C GLY A 203 -18.94 -15.83 18.57
N PRO A 204 -20.09 -15.31 18.14
CA PRO A 204 -21.36 -15.98 18.36
C PRO A 204 -21.44 -17.31 17.64
#